data_ac77d3f9e87346d3b43f8e1a335bd2de
#
_entry.id   ac77d3f9e87346d3b43f8e1a335bd2de
#
_cell.length_a   1.000
_cell.length_b   1.000
_cell.length_c   1.000
_cell.angle_alpha   90.00
_cell.angle_beta   90.00
_cell.angle_gamma   90.00
#
_symmetry.space_group_name_H-M   'P 1'
#
loop_
_entity.id
_entity.type
_entity.pdbx_description
1 polymer ?
#
loop_
_entity_poly.entity_id
_entity_poly.type
_entity_poly.pdbx_seq_one_letter_code
_entity_poly.pdbx_strand_id
1 'polypeptide(L)'
;MEEYGIIICDDEKDQVRRIHDLVKYAIWSLEDSADSKGKKFKITLEANSYIEVADYLEDNKVDSGVYFLDIELSKDKADRDGIDLAEFIRQKDPNAQIIFITAYENLAAMTYRRRTGALDFITKNDNDEVIQKRLNETLSLAARRIRESHAIKKMTFSYKWAEELLTKISMIFYILLPLLSHID
;
A
#
# COMPACT_ATOMS: atom_id res chain seq x y z
N MET A 1 15.84 -1.15 8.66
CA MET A 1 14.87 -0.07 8.39
C MET A 1 14.00 -0.57 7.26
N GLU A 2 12.67 -0.61 7.44
CA GLU A 2 11.74 -1.11 6.41
C GLU A 2 11.58 -0.05 5.33
N GLU A 3 11.68 -0.45 4.06
CA GLU A 3 11.50 0.41 2.88
C GLU A 3 10.19 0.08 2.19
N TYR A 4 9.39 1.11 1.88
CA TYR A 4 8.10 1.00 1.22
C TYR A 4 8.17 1.62 -0.16
N GLY A 5 7.78 0.84 -1.17
CA GLY A 5 7.76 1.30 -2.55
C GLY A 5 6.59 2.26 -2.81
N ILE A 6 6.89 3.31 -3.56
CA ILE A 6 5.90 4.21 -4.14
C ILE A 6 5.89 4.00 -5.65
N ILE A 7 4.70 3.82 -6.20
CA ILE A 7 4.46 3.65 -7.63
C ILE A 7 3.59 4.81 -8.11
N ILE A 8 4.01 5.45 -9.19
CA ILE A 8 3.28 6.55 -9.85
C ILE A 8 2.89 6.07 -11.25
N CYS A 9 1.61 6.19 -11.61
CA CYS A 9 1.12 5.80 -12.93
C CYS A 9 0.16 6.85 -13.50
N ASP A 10 0.50 7.37 -14.69
CA ASP A 10 -0.25 8.39 -15.42
C ASP A 10 0.13 8.30 -16.91
N ASP A 11 -0.84 8.32 -17.84
CA ASP A 11 -0.55 8.19 -19.28
C ASP A 11 0.21 9.41 -19.84
N GLU A 12 0.16 10.54 -19.15
CA GLU A 12 0.89 11.76 -19.52
C GLU A 12 2.23 11.86 -18.80
N LYS A 13 3.34 11.70 -19.54
CA LYS A 13 4.71 11.77 -18.99
C LYS A 13 5.02 13.03 -18.18
N ASP A 14 4.43 14.15 -18.57
CA ASP A 14 4.65 15.42 -17.86
C ASP A 14 3.91 15.43 -16.52
N GLN A 15 2.77 14.76 -16.42
CA GLN A 15 2.08 14.56 -15.16
C GLN A 15 2.85 13.59 -14.24
N VAL A 16 3.40 12.49 -14.78
CA VAL A 16 4.28 11.61 -14.01
C VAL A 16 5.42 12.39 -13.36
N ARG A 17 6.11 13.26 -14.14
CA ARG A 17 7.21 14.10 -13.62
C ARG A 17 6.72 15.08 -12.56
N ARG A 18 5.61 15.77 -12.81
CA ARG A 18 5.00 16.70 -11.85
C ARG A 18 4.67 16.00 -10.53
N ILE A 19 3.99 14.86 -10.59
CA ILE A 19 3.63 14.08 -9.40
C ILE A 19 4.88 13.53 -8.70
N HIS A 20 5.89 13.07 -9.46
CA HIS A 20 7.17 12.64 -8.89
C HIS A 20 7.79 13.73 -8.00
N ASP A 21 7.91 14.95 -8.50
CA ASP A 21 8.54 16.05 -7.75
C ASP A 21 7.76 16.40 -6.48
N LEU A 22 6.42 16.43 -6.57
CA LEU A 22 5.54 16.68 -5.44
C LEU A 22 5.61 15.55 -4.39
N VAL A 23 5.61 14.29 -4.83
CA VAL A 23 5.74 13.11 -3.96
C VAL A 23 7.11 13.06 -3.30
N LYS A 24 8.18 13.40 -4.03
CA LYS A 24 9.54 13.48 -3.48
C LYS A 24 9.63 14.51 -2.34
N TYR A 25 8.98 15.66 -2.51
CA TYR A 25 8.89 16.65 -1.44
C TYR A 25 8.07 16.14 -0.25
N ALA A 26 6.95 15.43 -0.51
CA ALA A 26 6.15 14.83 0.55
C ALA A 26 6.92 13.76 1.36
N ILE A 27 7.76 12.95 0.67
CA ILE A 27 8.65 11.99 1.34
C ILE A 27 9.63 12.71 2.26
N TRP A 28 10.29 13.76 1.76
CA TRP A 28 11.21 14.54 2.57
C TRP A 28 10.54 15.17 3.79
N SER A 29 9.36 15.77 3.61
CA SER A 29 8.56 16.34 4.71
C SER A 29 8.14 15.29 5.73
N LEU A 30 7.82 14.06 5.29
CA LEU A 30 7.47 12.96 6.16
C LEU A 30 8.67 12.48 6.98
N GLU A 31 9.87 12.42 6.39
CA GLU A 31 11.09 11.97 7.09
C GLU A 31 11.45 12.85 8.29
N ASP A 32 11.13 14.14 8.23
CA ASP A 32 11.28 15.09 9.35
C ASP A 32 10.19 14.95 10.43
N SER A 33 9.15 14.18 10.16
CA SER A 33 8.00 14.04 11.05
C SER A 33 8.14 12.87 12.02
N ALA A 34 7.38 12.91 13.12
CA ALA A 34 7.28 11.78 14.06
C ALA A 34 6.61 10.54 13.44
N ASP A 35 5.93 10.68 12.30
CA ASP A 35 5.20 9.60 11.63
C ASP A 35 6.12 8.67 10.83
N SER A 36 7.31 9.14 10.44
CA SER A 36 8.29 8.33 9.69
C SER A 36 8.94 7.21 10.50
N LYS A 37 9.09 7.37 11.81
CA LYS A 37 9.74 6.46 12.80
C LYS A 37 10.31 5.14 12.24
N GLY A 38 11.48 5.22 11.58
CA GLY A 38 12.23 4.03 11.13
C GLY A 38 11.75 3.41 9.82
N LYS A 39 10.87 4.08 9.07
CA LYS A 39 10.38 3.69 7.76
C LYS A 39 10.92 4.63 6.69
N LYS A 40 11.27 4.07 5.55
CA LYS A 40 11.67 4.85 4.36
C LYS A 40 10.69 4.62 3.24
N PHE A 41 10.33 5.68 2.56
CA PHE A 41 9.56 5.64 1.34
C PHE A 41 10.48 5.96 0.16
N LYS A 42 10.30 5.21 -0.93
CA LYS A 42 11.09 5.40 -2.15
C LYS A 42 10.21 5.21 -3.37
N ILE A 43 10.31 6.12 -4.33
CA ILE A 43 9.69 5.93 -5.64
C ILE A 43 10.43 4.79 -6.34
N THR A 44 9.73 3.69 -6.59
CA THR A 44 10.28 2.45 -7.17
C THR A 44 9.88 2.26 -8.62
N LEU A 45 8.78 2.88 -9.04
CA LEU A 45 8.30 2.83 -10.42
C LEU A 45 7.59 4.14 -10.80
N GLU A 46 7.91 4.62 -11.99
CA GLU A 46 7.17 5.61 -12.74
C GLU A 46 6.67 4.95 -14.03
N ALA A 47 5.36 4.85 -14.21
CA ALA A 47 4.74 4.12 -15.30
C ALA A 47 3.79 5.02 -16.09
N ASN A 48 3.62 4.71 -17.38
CA ASN A 48 2.71 5.44 -18.25
C ASN A 48 1.53 4.58 -18.76
N SER A 49 1.37 3.37 -18.21
CA SER A 49 0.29 2.49 -18.61
C SER A 49 -0.05 1.46 -17.52
N TYR A 50 -1.24 0.90 -17.63
CA TYR A 50 -1.66 -0.26 -16.85
C TYR A 50 -0.65 -1.42 -16.94
N ILE A 51 -0.17 -1.72 -18.16
CA ILE A 51 0.68 -2.88 -18.43
C ILE A 51 2.01 -2.75 -17.69
N GLU A 52 2.64 -1.58 -17.71
CA GLU A 52 3.92 -1.36 -17.02
C GLU A 52 3.84 -1.63 -15.51
N VAL A 53 2.75 -1.21 -14.87
CA VAL A 53 2.54 -1.49 -13.43
C VAL A 53 2.23 -2.97 -13.20
N ALA A 54 1.42 -3.57 -14.08
CA ALA A 54 1.05 -4.98 -13.95
C ALA A 54 2.28 -5.89 -14.07
N ASP A 55 3.12 -5.67 -15.08
CA ASP A 55 4.36 -6.42 -15.29
C ASP A 55 5.32 -6.24 -14.09
N TYR A 56 5.46 -5.01 -13.61
CA TYR A 56 6.28 -4.75 -12.42
C TYR A 56 5.81 -5.55 -11.20
N LEU A 57 4.49 -5.63 -10.96
CA LEU A 57 3.91 -6.36 -9.83
C LEU A 57 3.91 -7.89 -10.01
N GLU A 58 4.04 -8.40 -11.23
CA GLU A 58 4.30 -9.82 -11.49
C GLU A 58 5.74 -10.20 -11.14
N ASP A 59 6.69 -9.33 -11.45
CA ASP A 59 8.13 -9.59 -11.27
C ASP A 59 8.61 -9.23 -9.85
N ASN A 60 7.90 -8.36 -9.14
CA ASN A 60 8.31 -7.83 -7.84
C ASN A 60 7.24 -8.04 -6.78
N LYS A 61 7.63 -8.64 -5.66
CA LYS A 61 6.73 -8.74 -4.51
C LYS A 61 6.68 -7.41 -3.76
N VAL A 62 5.56 -6.72 -3.85
CA VAL A 62 5.27 -5.52 -3.06
C VAL A 62 4.33 -5.88 -1.91
N ASP A 63 4.60 -5.41 -0.70
CA ASP A 63 3.69 -5.52 0.47
C ASP A 63 3.55 -4.14 1.11
N SER A 64 2.34 -3.64 1.14
CA SER A 64 2.02 -2.33 1.71
C SER A 64 2.61 -1.15 0.90
N GLY A 65 2.64 -1.25 -0.43
CA GLY A 65 3.05 -0.17 -1.33
C GLY A 65 2.08 1.02 -1.30
N VAL A 66 2.58 2.19 -1.74
CA VAL A 66 1.79 3.40 -1.95
C VAL A 66 1.69 3.66 -3.45
N TYR A 67 0.47 3.84 -3.95
CA TYR A 67 0.20 3.94 -5.38
C TYR A 67 -0.53 5.23 -5.68
N PHE A 68 0.10 6.08 -6.49
CA PHE A 68 -0.50 7.30 -7.05
C PHE A 68 -0.90 7.02 -8.48
N LEU A 69 -2.19 6.99 -8.75
CA LEU A 69 -2.76 6.52 -10.01
C LEU A 69 -3.64 7.59 -10.65
N ASP A 70 -3.44 7.85 -11.93
CA ASP A 70 -4.53 8.48 -12.70
C ASP A 70 -5.65 7.46 -12.98
N ILE A 71 -6.86 7.93 -13.15
CA ILE A 71 -7.99 7.11 -13.57
C ILE A 71 -7.97 6.90 -15.08
N GLU A 72 -7.71 7.92 -15.87
CA GLU A 72 -7.56 7.79 -17.32
C GLU A 72 -6.14 7.41 -17.69
N LEU A 73 -5.89 6.11 -17.90
CA LEU A 73 -4.59 5.58 -18.33
C LEU A 73 -4.54 5.28 -19.83
N SER A 74 -5.62 5.56 -20.57
CA SER A 74 -5.68 5.41 -22.02
C SER A 74 -6.78 6.30 -22.59
N LYS A 75 -6.56 6.83 -23.78
CA LYS A 75 -7.57 7.56 -24.56
C LYS A 75 -8.60 6.64 -25.20
N ASP A 76 -8.30 5.35 -25.30
CA ASP A 76 -9.24 4.34 -25.81
C ASP A 76 -10.04 3.78 -24.63
N LYS A 77 -11.35 4.02 -24.62
CA LYS A 77 -12.27 3.52 -23.59
C LYS A 77 -12.40 1.99 -23.53
N ALA A 78 -11.86 1.28 -24.52
CA ALA A 78 -11.77 -0.18 -24.54
C ALA A 78 -10.59 -0.71 -23.71
N ASP A 79 -9.62 0.13 -23.40
CA ASP A 79 -8.47 -0.23 -22.61
C ASP A 79 -8.77 -0.16 -21.10
N ARG A 80 -7.94 -0.83 -20.32
CA ARG A 80 -8.03 -0.84 -18.86
C ARG A 80 -7.69 0.53 -18.29
N ASP A 81 -8.54 1.00 -17.39
CA ASP A 81 -8.37 2.28 -16.70
C ASP A 81 -7.61 2.15 -15.36
N GLY A 82 -7.39 3.28 -14.70
CA GLY A 82 -6.73 3.30 -13.39
C GLY A 82 -7.57 2.65 -12.27
N ILE A 83 -8.88 2.50 -12.46
CA ILE A 83 -9.73 1.79 -11.50
C ILE A 83 -9.52 0.27 -11.67
N ASP A 84 -9.41 -0.22 -12.91
CA ASP A 84 -9.05 -1.61 -13.20
C ASP A 84 -7.65 -1.92 -12.63
N LEU A 85 -6.71 -0.96 -12.75
CA LEU A 85 -5.37 -1.08 -12.17
C LEU A 85 -5.43 -1.19 -10.64
N ALA A 86 -6.24 -0.36 -10.00
CA ALA A 86 -6.41 -0.40 -8.54
C ALA A 86 -6.99 -1.74 -8.05
N GLU A 87 -7.92 -2.33 -8.79
CA GLU A 87 -8.44 -3.67 -8.49
C GLU A 87 -7.36 -4.75 -8.63
N PHE A 88 -6.54 -4.67 -9.67
CA PHE A 88 -5.42 -5.58 -9.88
C PHE A 88 -4.37 -5.43 -8.76
N ILE A 89 -3.98 -4.18 -8.43
CA ILE A 89 -3.06 -3.90 -7.31
C ILE A 89 -3.59 -4.52 -6.01
N ARG A 90 -4.89 -4.37 -5.73
CA ARG A 90 -5.48 -4.90 -4.50
C ARG A 90 -5.40 -6.43 -4.39
N GLN A 91 -5.40 -7.13 -5.53
CA GLN A 91 -5.20 -8.58 -5.57
C GLN A 91 -3.75 -8.97 -5.27
N LYS A 92 -2.78 -8.19 -5.75
CA LYS A 92 -1.34 -8.44 -5.56
C LYS A 92 -0.82 -7.93 -4.22
N ASP A 93 -1.28 -6.76 -3.78
CA ASP A 93 -0.96 -6.11 -2.51
C ASP A 93 -2.24 -5.75 -1.75
N PRO A 94 -2.77 -6.66 -0.91
CA PRO A 94 -3.99 -6.40 -0.14
C PRO A 94 -3.89 -5.22 0.82
N ASN A 95 -2.68 -4.83 1.22
CA ASN A 95 -2.42 -3.70 2.12
C ASN A 95 -2.04 -2.40 1.38
N ALA A 96 -2.10 -2.38 0.06
CA ALA A 96 -1.79 -1.22 -0.77
C ALA A 96 -2.49 0.05 -0.26
N GLN A 97 -1.80 1.17 -0.29
CA GLN A 97 -2.37 2.49 -0.08
C GLN A 97 -2.56 3.16 -1.44
N ILE A 98 -3.78 3.14 -1.94
CA ILE A 98 -4.12 3.61 -3.28
C ILE A 98 -4.66 5.04 -3.19
N ILE A 99 -4.07 5.95 -3.94
CA ILE A 99 -4.45 7.35 -4.06
C ILE A 99 -4.69 7.66 -5.53
N PHE A 100 -5.87 8.16 -5.85
CA PHE A 100 -6.13 8.64 -7.20
C PHE A 100 -5.74 10.12 -7.33
N ILE A 101 -5.00 10.44 -8.38
CA ILE A 101 -4.66 11.82 -8.76
C ILE A 101 -5.15 12.01 -10.19
N THR A 102 -6.27 12.70 -10.39
CA THR A 102 -6.94 12.77 -11.70
C THR A 102 -7.56 14.14 -11.95
N ALA A 103 -7.77 14.49 -13.21
CA ALA A 103 -8.53 15.67 -13.60
C ALA A 103 -10.06 15.47 -13.50
N TYR A 104 -10.52 14.25 -13.31
CA TYR A 104 -11.94 13.86 -13.40
C TYR A 104 -12.57 13.62 -12.03
N GLU A 105 -13.01 14.68 -11.38
CA GLU A 105 -13.63 14.61 -10.03
C GLU A 105 -14.93 13.78 -9.99
N ASN A 106 -15.68 13.76 -11.09
CA ASN A 106 -16.92 13.00 -11.22
C ASN A 106 -16.68 11.46 -11.16
N LEU A 107 -15.46 10.99 -11.39
CA LEU A 107 -15.12 9.57 -11.33
C LEU A 107 -14.85 9.05 -9.91
N ALA A 108 -14.73 9.93 -8.92
CA ALA A 108 -14.56 9.53 -7.51
C ALA A 108 -15.67 8.58 -7.02
N ALA A 109 -16.91 8.80 -7.47
CA ALA A 109 -18.05 7.92 -7.15
C ALA A 109 -17.90 6.51 -7.74
N MET A 110 -17.19 6.34 -8.86
CA MET A 110 -16.93 5.03 -9.46
C MET A 110 -15.92 4.23 -8.65
N THR A 111 -14.89 4.86 -8.12
CA THR A 111 -13.89 4.18 -7.26
C THR A 111 -14.53 3.60 -6.01
N TYR A 112 -15.51 4.32 -5.44
CA TYR A 112 -16.29 3.83 -4.31
C TYR A 112 -17.17 2.62 -4.68
N ARG A 113 -17.88 2.68 -5.82
CA ARG A 113 -18.74 1.57 -6.30
C ARG A 113 -17.93 0.30 -6.56
N ARG A 114 -16.73 0.42 -7.10
CA ARG A 114 -15.84 -0.70 -7.42
C ARG A 114 -15.02 -1.18 -6.21
N ARG A 115 -15.23 -0.60 -5.03
CA ARG A 115 -14.62 -1.01 -3.76
C ARG A 115 -13.09 -1.12 -3.82
N THR A 116 -12.44 -0.23 -4.58
CA THR A 116 -10.97 -0.18 -4.69
C THR A 116 -10.29 0.06 -3.35
N GLY A 117 -11.03 0.59 -2.36
CA GLY A 117 -10.50 0.94 -1.05
C GLY A 117 -9.46 2.05 -1.13
N ALA A 118 -9.67 3.02 -2.03
CA ALA A 118 -8.77 4.16 -2.15
C ALA A 118 -8.62 4.89 -0.81
N LEU A 119 -7.39 5.30 -0.52
CA LEU A 119 -7.05 6.08 0.66
C LEU A 119 -7.49 7.52 0.51
N ASP A 120 -7.29 8.08 -0.68
CA ASP A 120 -7.61 9.47 -1.00
C ASP A 120 -7.87 9.66 -2.50
N PHE A 121 -8.41 10.84 -2.81
CA PHE A 121 -8.70 11.29 -4.16
C PHE A 121 -8.28 12.76 -4.29
N ILE A 122 -7.32 13.05 -5.16
CA ILE A 122 -6.71 14.36 -5.35
C ILE A 122 -7.01 14.83 -6.78
N THR A 123 -7.49 16.06 -6.94
CA THR A 123 -7.72 16.62 -8.27
C THR A 123 -6.45 17.25 -8.84
N LYS A 124 -6.12 16.94 -10.10
CA LYS A 124 -5.01 17.57 -10.83
C LYS A 124 -5.26 19.04 -11.17
N ASN A 125 -6.54 19.48 -11.08
CA ASN A 125 -6.97 20.84 -11.44
C ASN A 125 -6.60 21.89 -10.37
N ASP A 126 -6.25 21.45 -9.18
CA ASP A 126 -5.76 22.34 -8.13
C ASP A 126 -4.34 22.85 -8.45
N ASN A 127 -3.97 23.95 -7.81
CA ASN A 127 -2.59 24.41 -7.88
C ASN A 127 -1.64 23.51 -7.08
N ASP A 128 -0.34 23.58 -7.39
CA ASP A 128 0.66 22.68 -6.78
C ASP A 128 0.76 22.82 -5.27
N GLU A 129 0.47 23.98 -4.69
CA GLU A 129 0.49 24.18 -3.23
C GLU A 129 -0.61 23.38 -2.55
N VAL A 130 -1.81 23.35 -3.14
CA VAL A 130 -2.96 22.58 -2.63
C VAL A 130 -2.70 21.09 -2.78
N ILE A 131 -2.22 20.66 -3.95
CA ILE A 131 -1.85 19.25 -4.21
C ILE A 131 -0.74 18.82 -3.25
N GLN A 132 0.31 19.64 -3.06
CA GLN A 132 1.42 19.33 -2.17
C GLN A 132 0.96 19.14 -0.72
N LYS A 133 0.11 20.06 -0.23
CA LYS A 133 -0.46 19.94 1.11
C LYS A 133 -1.22 18.61 1.26
N ARG A 134 -2.07 18.30 0.28
CA ARG A 134 -2.86 17.06 0.29
C ARG A 134 -1.98 15.81 0.24
N LEU A 135 -0.93 15.82 -0.60
CA LEU A 135 0.04 14.73 -0.67
C LEU A 135 0.76 14.51 0.67
N ASN A 136 1.18 15.58 1.35
CA ASN A 136 1.84 15.48 2.65
C ASN A 136 0.91 14.81 3.68
N GLU A 137 -0.35 15.25 3.75
CA GLU A 137 -1.37 14.70 4.66
C GLU A 137 -1.66 13.23 4.33
N THR A 138 -1.83 12.91 3.06
CA THR A 138 -2.17 11.57 2.59
C THR A 138 -1.01 10.59 2.77
N LEU A 139 0.24 11.01 2.50
CA LEU A 139 1.41 10.15 2.72
C LEU A 139 1.63 9.87 4.21
N SER A 140 1.41 10.86 5.09
CA SER A 140 1.43 10.66 6.54
C SER A 140 0.34 9.67 7.00
N LEU A 141 -0.86 9.76 6.43
CA LEU A 141 -1.94 8.82 6.69
C LEU A 141 -1.59 7.40 6.20
N ALA A 142 -1.01 7.27 5.00
CA ALA A 142 -0.53 6.00 4.45
C ALA A 142 0.52 5.37 5.37
N ALA A 143 1.52 6.13 5.79
CA ALA A 143 2.56 5.68 6.72
C ALA A 143 1.98 5.17 8.05
N ARG A 144 0.97 5.85 8.58
CA ARG A 144 0.27 5.43 9.80
C ARG A 144 -0.48 4.12 9.60
N ARG A 145 -1.26 3.98 8.51
CA ARG A 145 -2.03 2.76 8.20
C ARG A 145 -1.12 1.55 7.99
N ILE A 146 -0.02 1.73 7.27
CA ILE A 146 0.98 0.68 7.07
C ILE A 146 1.55 0.22 8.43
N ARG A 147 1.89 1.15 9.32
CA ARG A 147 2.38 0.84 10.66
C ARG A 147 1.37 0.04 11.48
N GLU A 148 0.10 0.47 11.49
CA GLU A 148 -0.98 -0.20 12.22
C GLU A 148 -1.22 -1.63 11.70
N SER A 149 -1.25 -1.81 10.37
CA SER A 149 -1.41 -3.12 9.74
C SER A 149 -0.27 -4.08 10.12
N HIS A 150 0.98 -3.60 10.10
CA HIS A 150 2.14 -4.42 10.48
C HIS A 150 2.14 -4.76 11.98
N ALA A 151 1.72 -3.83 12.85
CA ALA A 151 1.57 -4.12 14.28
C ALA A 151 0.54 -5.23 14.53
N ILE A 152 -0.60 -5.18 13.87
CA ILE A 152 -1.64 -6.21 13.95
C ILE A 152 -1.11 -7.56 13.43
N LYS A 153 -0.45 -7.59 12.26
CA LYS A 153 0.16 -8.82 11.71
C LYS A 153 1.15 -9.44 12.72
N LYS A 154 2.00 -8.63 13.34
CA LYS A 154 2.98 -9.08 14.33
C LYS A 154 2.32 -9.65 15.58
N MET A 155 1.28 -9.00 16.10
CA MET A 155 0.52 -9.50 17.25
C MET A 155 -0.18 -10.82 16.94
N THR A 156 -0.84 -10.94 15.78
CA THR A 156 -1.53 -12.15 15.35
C THR A 156 -0.56 -13.32 15.16
N PHE A 157 0.62 -13.07 14.59
CA PHE A 157 1.66 -14.08 14.44
C PHE A 157 2.16 -14.56 15.81
N SER A 158 2.45 -13.64 16.73
CA SER A 158 2.91 -13.98 18.08
C SER A 158 1.87 -14.80 18.85
N TYR A 159 0.59 -14.47 18.72
CA TYR A 159 -0.50 -15.22 19.34
C TYR A 159 -0.62 -16.65 18.79
N LYS A 160 -0.62 -16.82 17.48
CA LYS A 160 -0.66 -18.14 16.84
C LYS A 160 0.53 -19.00 17.23
N TRP A 161 1.73 -18.42 17.29
CA TRP A 161 2.95 -19.13 17.69
C TRP A 161 2.88 -19.59 19.16
N ALA A 162 2.38 -18.73 20.06
CA ALA A 162 2.18 -19.07 21.46
C ALA A 162 1.14 -20.19 21.64
N GLU A 163 0.04 -20.16 20.91
CA GLU A 163 -1.01 -21.19 20.93
C GLU A 163 -0.48 -22.56 20.43
N GLU A 164 0.31 -22.56 19.35
CA GLU A 164 0.95 -23.76 18.82
C GLU A 164 1.98 -24.32 19.82
N LEU A 165 2.74 -23.47 20.50
CA LEU A 165 3.70 -23.88 21.52
C LEU A 165 2.99 -24.52 22.73
N LEU A 166 1.92 -23.89 23.22
CA LEU A 166 1.11 -24.43 24.33
C LEU A 166 0.50 -25.80 24.00
N THR A 167 0.02 -25.95 22.76
CA THR A 167 -0.53 -27.25 22.29
C THR A 167 0.57 -28.32 22.26
N LYS A 168 1.77 -28.02 21.78
CA LYS A 168 2.90 -28.97 21.78
C LYS A 168 3.31 -29.36 23.21
N ILE A 169 3.41 -28.38 24.12
CA ILE A 169 3.73 -28.63 25.54
C ILE A 169 2.66 -29.52 26.19
N SER A 170 1.39 -29.24 25.95
CA SER A 170 0.28 -30.03 26.45
C SER A 170 0.33 -31.49 25.98
N MET A 171 0.64 -31.73 24.69
CA MET A 171 0.84 -33.06 24.12
C MET A 171 2.00 -33.80 24.78
N ILE A 172 3.15 -33.10 25.01
CA ILE A 172 4.30 -33.71 25.67
C ILE A 172 3.96 -34.10 27.10
N PHE A 173 3.26 -33.27 27.84
CA PHE A 173 2.76 -33.59 29.18
C PHE A 173 1.83 -34.80 29.18
N TYR A 174 0.91 -34.87 28.23
CA TYR A 174 -0.03 -35.99 28.09
C TYR A 174 0.66 -37.35 27.82
N ILE A 175 1.79 -37.29 27.06
CA ILE A 175 2.57 -38.48 26.72
C ILE A 175 3.49 -38.88 27.89
N LEU A 176 4.06 -37.95 28.63
CA LEU A 176 5.06 -38.22 29.68
C LEU A 176 4.43 -38.55 31.04
N LEU A 177 3.27 -37.99 31.37
CA LEU A 177 2.59 -38.24 32.65
C LEU A 177 2.33 -39.74 32.92
N PRO A 178 1.85 -40.55 31.94
CA PRO A 178 1.67 -41.99 32.17
C PRO A 178 2.98 -42.78 32.38
N LEU A 179 4.07 -42.30 31.77
CA LEU A 179 5.39 -42.94 31.88
C LEU A 179 6.03 -42.69 33.26
N LEU A 180 5.74 -41.52 33.88
CA LEU A 180 6.22 -41.17 35.22
C LEU A 180 5.44 -41.88 36.34
N SER A 181 4.22 -42.35 36.08
CA SER A 181 3.39 -43.10 37.06
C SER A 181 3.77 -44.58 37.16
N HIS A 182 4.74 -45.05 36.38
CA HIS A 182 5.22 -46.45 36.43
C HIS A 182 6.66 -46.56 36.94
N ILE A 183 7.22 -45.52 37.56
CA ILE A 183 8.55 -45.52 38.21
C ILE A 183 8.27 -45.56 39.72
N ASP A 184 7.99 -46.75 40.24
CA ASP A 184 8.05 -47.14 41.62
C ASP A 184 9.05 -48.28 41.78
#